data_3d5bec2c41753826ab7381cdb734112e
#
_entry.id   3d5bec2c41753826ab7381cdb734112e
#
_cell.length_a   1.000
_cell.length_b   1.000
_cell.length_c   1.000
_cell.angle_alpha   90.00
_cell.angle_beta   90.00
_cell.angle_gamma   90.00
#
_symmetry.space_group_name_H-M   'P 1'
#
loop_
_entity.id
_entity.type
_entity.pdbx_description
1 polymer ?
#
loop_
_entity_poly.entity_id
_entity_poly.type
_entity_poly.pdbx_seq_one_letter_code
_entity_poly.pdbx_strand_id
1 'polypeptide(L)'
;MANVSTTLVSNMLALPQVASPARTLHGTKRVAMGTIALAAGDLSATDTVMLAPIPSNAAIVSIKLFNDDLDSGTTNTCDVGIYSESDGTFTALDDDAYASAITDLRAAVGGVGTDVTFEARNINTLGQRVWEDAGQSEDPGGYLFIGLLFDAAGDTAGDLSFVIEYVVN
;
A
#
# COMPACT_ATOMS: atom_id res chain seq x y z
N MET A 1 -36.48 13.95 -9.60
CA MET A 1 -35.13 14.01 -8.96
C MET A 1 -34.62 12.57 -8.93
N ALA A 2 -33.43 12.30 -9.47
CA ALA A 2 -32.87 10.94 -9.42
C ALA A 2 -32.14 10.75 -8.09
N ASN A 3 -32.41 9.63 -7.41
CA ASN A 3 -31.68 9.23 -6.20
C ASN A 3 -30.61 8.20 -6.63
N VAL A 4 -29.34 8.55 -6.46
CA VAL A 4 -28.22 7.68 -6.72
C VAL A 4 -27.67 7.19 -5.37
N SER A 5 -27.47 5.88 -5.23
CA SER A 5 -27.00 5.27 -3.99
C SER A 5 -25.87 4.27 -4.27
N THR A 6 -24.99 4.14 -3.27
CA THR A 6 -23.92 3.12 -3.30
C THR A 6 -24.52 1.72 -3.14
N THR A 7 -23.75 0.69 -3.50
CA THR A 7 -24.11 -0.72 -3.24
C THR A 7 -24.40 -0.99 -1.76
N LEU A 8 -23.68 -0.33 -0.85
CA LEU A 8 -23.90 -0.48 0.59
C LEU A 8 -25.31 -0.05 1.01
N VAL A 9 -25.76 1.10 0.51
CA VAL A 9 -27.13 1.60 0.76
C VAL A 9 -28.16 0.72 0.09
N SER A 10 -27.93 0.30 -1.17
CA SER A 10 -28.83 -0.58 -1.90
C SER A 10 -28.99 -1.93 -1.20
N ASN A 11 -27.91 -2.52 -0.70
CA ASN A 11 -27.94 -3.77 0.07
C ASN A 11 -28.75 -3.63 1.38
N MET A 12 -28.56 -2.52 2.08
CA MET A 12 -29.27 -2.24 3.35
C MET A 12 -30.79 -2.10 3.12
N LEU A 13 -31.19 -1.50 2.00
CA LEU A 13 -32.61 -1.25 1.66
C LEU A 13 -33.27 -2.40 0.90
N ALA A 14 -32.53 -3.42 0.50
CA ALA A 14 -33.06 -4.57 -0.21
C ALA A 14 -34.04 -5.38 0.67
N LEU A 15 -35.02 -6.02 0.00
CA LEU A 15 -35.99 -6.90 0.66
C LEU A 15 -36.02 -8.26 -0.08
N PRO A 16 -35.44 -9.34 0.51
CA PRO A 16 -34.78 -9.37 1.84
C PRO A 16 -33.45 -8.59 1.85
N GLN A 17 -33.07 -8.10 3.03
CA GLN A 17 -31.82 -7.35 3.19
C GLN A 17 -30.60 -8.18 2.79
N VAL A 18 -29.68 -7.56 2.05
CA VAL A 18 -28.42 -8.19 1.61
C VAL A 18 -27.29 -7.74 2.53
N ALA A 19 -26.55 -8.69 3.10
CA ALA A 19 -25.39 -8.37 3.93
C ALA A 19 -24.25 -7.83 3.06
N SER A 20 -23.67 -6.71 3.47
CA SER A 20 -22.42 -6.20 2.91
C SER A 20 -21.22 -6.83 3.59
N PRO A 21 -20.07 -7.02 2.88
CA PRO A 21 -18.87 -7.56 3.48
C PRO A 21 -18.40 -6.70 4.66
N ALA A 22 -17.92 -7.33 5.74
CA ALA A 22 -17.49 -6.61 6.95
C ALA A 22 -16.35 -5.63 6.68
N ARG A 23 -15.45 -5.93 5.74
CA ARG A 23 -14.35 -5.04 5.35
C ARG A 23 -14.81 -3.71 4.73
N THR A 24 -16.00 -3.67 4.13
CA THR A 24 -16.57 -2.46 3.51
C THR A 24 -17.59 -1.75 4.40
N LEU A 25 -18.18 -2.48 5.36
CA LEU A 25 -19.14 -1.97 6.30
C LEU A 25 -18.92 -2.69 7.64
N HIS A 26 -18.72 -1.94 8.73
CA HIS A 26 -18.46 -2.48 10.08
C HIS A 26 -17.11 -3.17 10.32
N GLY A 27 -16.14 -3.05 9.39
CA GLY A 27 -14.81 -3.63 9.58
C GLY A 27 -14.02 -2.92 10.68
N THR A 28 -13.18 -3.68 11.40
CA THR A 28 -12.27 -3.11 12.40
C THR A 28 -10.97 -2.68 11.72
N LYS A 29 -10.67 -1.39 11.81
CA LYS A 29 -9.41 -0.84 11.30
C LYS A 29 -8.23 -1.30 12.17
N ARG A 30 -7.17 -1.74 11.52
CA ARG A 30 -5.88 -2.10 12.09
C ARG A 30 -4.79 -1.23 11.48
N VAL A 31 -3.66 -1.12 12.17
CA VAL A 31 -2.54 -0.28 11.74
C VAL A 31 -1.25 -1.07 11.86
N ALA A 32 -0.43 -1.01 10.81
CA ALA A 32 0.98 -1.35 10.83
C ALA A 32 1.79 -0.07 10.67
N MET A 33 2.82 0.13 11.48
CA MET A 33 3.68 1.31 11.41
C MET A 33 5.10 0.97 11.81
N GLY A 34 6.05 1.68 11.26
CA GLY A 34 7.45 1.49 11.59
C GLY A 34 8.34 2.57 10.97
N THR A 35 9.61 2.51 11.33
CA THR A 35 10.67 3.35 10.78
C THR A 35 11.85 2.47 10.42
N ILE A 36 12.47 2.75 9.28
CA ILE A 36 13.72 2.12 8.84
C ILE A 36 14.73 3.21 8.53
N ALA A 37 15.94 3.05 9.03
CA ALA A 37 17.07 3.88 8.62
C ALA A 37 17.69 3.29 7.35
N LEU A 38 17.80 4.09 6.31
CA LEU A 38 18.33 3.73 5.01
C LEU A 38 19.71 4.38 4.83
N ALA A 39 20.70 3.58 4.47
CA ALA A 39 21.98 4.12 3.99
C ALA A 39 21.84 4.46 2.49
N ALA A 40 22.67 5.37 1.99
CA ALA A 40 22.66 5.71 0.55
C ALA A 40 22.86 4.49 -0.37
N GLY A 41 23.54 3.45 0.12
CA GLY A 41 23.74 2.19 -0.62
C GLY A 41 22.48 1.30 -0.71
N ASP A 42 21.47 1.55 0.12
CA ASP A 42 20.20 0.80 0.14
C ASP A 42 19.16 1.41 -0.81
N LEU A 43 19.53 2.49 -1.50
CA LEU A 43 18.67 3.26 -2.39
C LEU A 43 19.04 3.10 -3.87
N SER A 44 19.74 2.03 -4.22
CA SER A 44 20.13 1.78 -5.61
C SER A 44 18.94 1.38 -6.47
N ALA A 45 19.00 1.65 -7.75
CA ALA A 45 17.95 1.16 -8.66
C ALA A 45 17.81 -0.37 -8.56
N THR A 46 16.58 -0.83 -8.49
CA THR A 46 16.16 -2.23 -8.25
C THR A 46 16.27 -2.74 -6.81
N ASP A 47 16.74 -1.90 -5.87
CA ASP A 47 16.67 -2.26 -4.46
C ASP A 47 15.23 -2.21 -3.95
N THR A 48 14.92 -3.08 -2.99
CA THR A 48 13.59 -3.16 -2.40
C THR A 48 13.64 -2.96 -0.89
N VAL A 49 12.68 -2.22 -0.36
CA VAL A 49 12.52 -1.99 1.08
C VAL A 49 11.17 -2.51 1.53
N MET A 50 11.16 -3.59 2.30
CA MET A 50 9.91 -4.17 2.83
C MET A 50 9.43 -3.38 4.04
N LEU A 51 8.20 -2.89 3.99
CA LEU A 51 7.60 -2.06 5.04
C LEU A 51 6.90 -2.92 6.08
N ALA A 52 5.89 -3.69 5.69
CA ALA A 52 5.08 -4.46 6.64
C ALA A 52 4.48 -5.73 6.04
N PRO A 53 4.36 -6.81 6.84
CA PRO A 53 3.50 -7.94 6.54
C PRO A 53 2.03 -7.56 6.78
N ILE A 54 1.18 -7.78 5.80
CA ILE A 54 -0.27 -7.54 5.88
C ILE A 54 -0.99 -8.86 5.58
N PRO A 55 -2.03 -9.25 6.34
CA PRO A 55 -2.80 -10.45 6.02
C PRO A 55 -3.33 -10.39 4.58
N SER A 56 -3.18 -11.47 3.82
CA SER A 56 -3.57 -11.51 2.41
C SER A 56 -5.03 -11.11 2.18
N ASN A 57 -5.92 -11.49 3.09
CA ASN A 57 -7.34 -11.20 3.06
C ASN A 57 -7.73 -9.80 3.60
N ALA A 58 -6.76 -8.98 4.02
CA ALA A 58 -7.02 -7.60 4.45
C ALA A 58 -7.30 -6.69 3.24
N ALA A 59 -8.03 -5.62 3.48
CA ALA A 59 -8.19 -4.52 2.51
C ALA A 59 -7.43 -3.28 3.00
N ILE A 60 -6.56 -2.75 2.16
CA ILE A 60 -5.81 -1.52 2.46
C ILE A 60 -6.75 -0.31 2.41
N VAL A 61 -6.68 0.52 3.45
CA VAL A 61 -7.42 1.78 3.58
C VAL A 61 -6.54 2.97 3.23
N SER A 62 -5.33 3.01 3.79
CA SER A 62 -4.34 4.04 3.45
C SER A 62 -2.90 3.55 3.66
N ILE A 63 -1.99 4.05 2.83
CA ILE A 63 -0.54 3.90 2.96
C ILE A 63 0.05 5.30 2.99
N LYS A 64 0.67 5.66 4.10
CA LYS A 64 1.34 6.97 4.26
C LYS A 64 2.81 6.79 4.49
N LEU A 65 3.59 7.58 3.78
CA LEU A 65 5.04 7.66 3.91
C LEU A 65 5.45 8.98 4.55
N PHE A 66 6.50 8.92 5.37
CA PHE A 66 7.18 10.05 5.98
C PHE A 66 8.67 9.78 5.81
N ASN A 67 9.41 10.71 5.30
CA ASN A 67 10.82 10.46 4.98
C ASN A 67 11.67 11.70 5.17
N ASP A 68 12.94 11.47 5.49
CA ASP A 68 13.98 12.47 5.25
C ASP A 68 14.17 12.66 3.74
N ASP A 69 14.97 13.64 3.36
CA ASP A 69 15.41 13.81 1.99
C ASP A 69 16.38 12.66 1.64
N LEU A 70 15.92 11.73 0.77
CA LEU A 70 16.67 10.55 0.36
C LEU A 70 17.38 10.71 -1.00
N ASP A 71 17.26 11.87 -1.62
CA ASP A 71 17.91 12.18 -2.91
C ASP A 71 18.30 13.65 -3.00
N SER A 72 19.59 13.94 -2.93
CA SER A 72 20.13 15.30 -3.07
C SER A 72 19.83 15.95 -4.44
N GLY A 73 19.35 15.16 -5.38
CA GLY A 73 19.01 15.53 -6.76
C GLY A 73 17.52 15.52 -7.04
N THR A 74 17.20 15.00 -8.21
CA THR A 74 15.81 14.87 -8.71
C THR A 74 15.61 13.56 -9.48
N THR A 75 16.44 12.56 -9.23
CA THR A 75 16.46 11.33 -10.01
C THR A 75 15.68 10.19 -9.36
N ASN A 76 15.62 10.14 -8.03
CA ASN A 76 14.94 9.06 -7.32
C ASN A 76 13.48 8.92 -7.75
N THR A 77 13.08 7.71 -8.07
CA THR A 77 11.69 7.29 -8.22
C THR A 77 11.50 5.95 -7.54
N CYS A 78 10.34 5.72 -6.98
CA CYS A 78 10.02 4.42 -6.42
C CYS A 78 8.56 4.03 -6.65
N ASP A 79 8.33 2.73 -6.65
CA ASP A 79 7.02 2.09 -6.71
C ASP A 79 6.62 1.60 -5.32
N VAL A 80 5.32 1.48 -5.07
CA VAL A 80 4.77 0.89 -3.85
C VAL A 80 3.89 -0.29 -4.24
N GLY A 81 4.33 -1.48 -3.87
CA GLY A 81 3.71 -2.70 -4.36
C GLY A 81 3.58 -3.81 -3.33
N ILE A 82 3.23 -4.99 -3.84
CA ILE A 82 2.90 -6.18 -3.09
C ILE A 82 3.87 -7.30 -3.43
N TYR A 83 4.40 -7.93 -2.40
CA TYR A 83 5.41 -8.98 -2.50
C TYR A 83 4.97 -10.24 -1.75
N SER A 84 5.35 -11.40 -2.27
CA SER A 84 5.36 -12.66 -1.55
C SER A 84 6.74 -12.91 -0.93
N GLU A 85 6.80 -13.75 0.09
CA GLU A 85 8.05 -14.17 0.72
C GLU A 85 8.14 -15.70 0.70
N SER A 86 9.30 -16.22 0.35
CA SER A 86 9.62 -17.64 0.48
C SER A 86 11.09 -17.78 0.84
N ASP A 87 11.35 -18.47 1.96
CA ASP A 87 12.72 -18.76 2.45
C ASP A 87 13.63 -17.51 2.56
N GLY A 88 13.05 -16.40 3.01
CA GLY A 88 13.77 -15.12 3.17
C GLY A 88 13.94 -14.33 1.87
N THR A 89 13.35 -14.80 0.77
CA THR A 89 13.38 -14.12 -0.52
C THR A 89 12.03 -13.46 -0.82
N PHE A 90 12.06 -12.17 -1.11
CA PHE A 90 10.89 -11.43 -1.54
C PHE A 90 10.77 -11.43 -3.06
N THR A 91 9.56 -11.71 -3.56
CA THR A 91 9.25 -11.70 -4.99
C THR A 91 8.07 -10.79 -5.22
N ALA A 92 8.20 -9.84 -6.15
CA ALA A 92 7.11 -8.96 -6.52
C ALA A 92 5.97 -9.78 -7.13
N LEU A 93 4.74 -9.55 -6.64
CA LEU A 93 3.50 -10.01 -7.26
C LEU A 93 2.95 -8.89 -8.15
N ASP A 94 3.03 -7.66 -7.66
CA ASP A 94 2.67 -6.43 -8.34
C ASP A 94 3.46 -5.31 -7.64
N ASP A 95 4.54 -4.83 -8.24
CA ASP A 95 5.51 -3.91 -7.62
C ASP A 95 5.02 -2.46 -7.62
N ASP A 96 4.02 -2.11 -8.41
CA ASP A 96 3.41 -0.78 -8.51
C ASP A 96 1.90 -0.75 -8.18
N ALA A 97 1.40 -1.78 -7.50
CA ALA A 97 -0.02 -1.95 -7.17
C ALA A 97 -0.69 -0.71 -6.54
N TYR A 98 0.02 0.06 -5.75
CA TYR A 98 -0.49 1.25 -5.05
C TYR A 98 0.04 2.55 -5.61
N ALA A 99 1.32 2.61 -5.96
CA ALA A 99 1.95 3.80 -6.50
C ALA A 99 3.06 3.43 -7.49
N SER A 100 3.20 4.21 -8.56
CA SER A 100 4.18 3.97 -9.63
C SER A 100 4.98 5.23 -9.90
N ALA A 101 6.31 5.10 -9.89
CA ALA A 101 7.29 6.15 -10.19
C ALA A 101 7.09 7.44 -9.36
N ILE A 102 6.72 7.29 -8.08
CA ILE A 102 6.54 8.45 -7.20
C ILE A 102 7.87 9.12 -6.90
N THR A 103 7.82 10.42 -6.64
CA THR A 103 8.98 11.27 -6.42
C THR A 103 9.05 11.87 -5.01
N ASP A 104 8.21 11.39 -4.12
CA ASP A 104 8.03 11.93 -2.77
C ASP A 104 9.27 11.79 -1.90
N LEU A 105 10.14 10.83 -2.19
CA LEU A 105 11.38 10.60 -1.44
C LEU A 105 12.51 11.58 -1.80
N ARG A 106 12.32 12.48 -2.77
CA ARG A 106 13.28 13.52 -3.19
C ARG A 106 13.33 14.73 -2.27
N ALA A 107 12.49 14.77 -1.27
CA ALA A 107 12.45 15.84 -0.28
C ALA A 107 11.91 15.30 1.04
N ALA A 108 12.31 15.91 2.15
CA ALA A 108 11.80 15.52 3.45
C ALA A 108 10.28 15.71 3.54
N VAL A 109 9.56 14.67 3.90
CA VAL A 109 8.11 14.66 4.11
C VAL A 109 7.80 14.33 5.56
N GLY A 110 7.26 15.32 6.26
CA GLY A 110 6.79 15.19 7.64
C GLY A 110 5.30 15.53 7.76
N GLY A 111 4.89 15.92 8.96
CA GLY A 111 3.53 16.42 9.21
C GLY A 111 2.45 15.35 9.02
N VAL A 112 1.70 15.43 7.94
CA VAL A 112 0.61 14.49 7.63
C VAL A 112 1.06 13.29 6.80
N GLY A 113 2.32 13.28 6.32
CA GLY A 113 2.84 12.29 5.39
C GLY A 113 2.27 12.42 3.97
N THR A 114 2.85 11.68 3.02
CA THR A 114 2.28 11.51 1.68
C THR A 114 1.43 10.25 1.66
N ASP A 115 0.19 10.36 1.17
CA ASP A 115 -0.69 9.21 0.96
C ASP A 115 -0.47 8.67 -0.45
N VAL A 116 0.08 7.47 -0.52
CA VAL A 116 0.45 6.80 -1.79
C VAL A 116 -0.51 5.67 -2.17
N THR A 117 -1.67 5.58 -1.50
CA THR A 117 -2.61 4.45 -1.65
C THR A 117 -3.22 4.35 -3.03
N PHE A 118 -3.43 5.48 -3.70
CA PHE A 118 -4.17 5.57 -4.96
C PHE A 118 -3.39 6.31 -6.06
N GLU A 119 -2.06 6.35 -5.98
CA GLU A 119 -1.24 6.96 -7.02
C GLU A 119 -1.29 6.14 -8.33
N ALA A 120 -1.26 4.80 -8.24
CA ALA A 120 -1.47 3.90 -9.37
C ALA A 120 -2.79 3.11 -9.25
N ARG A 121 -3.23 2.82 -8.03
CA ARG A 121 -4.43 2.02 -7.76
C ARG A 121 -5.71 2.69 -8.25
N ASN A 122 -6.58 1.92 -8.92
CA ASN A 122 -7.87 2.44 -9.36
C ASN A 122 -8.81 2.66 -8.16
N ILE A 123 -9.43 3.85 -8.07
CA ILE A 123 -10.37 4.21 -6.99
C ILE A 123 -11.59 3.27 -6.91
N ASN A 124 -11.93 2.56 -7.98
CA ASN A 124 -13.03 1.60 -8.00
C ASN A 124 -12.68 0.29 -7.28
N THR A 125 -11.40 0.07 -6.94
CA THR A 125 -10.91 -1.13 -6.25
C THR A 125 -10.86 -0.97 -4.74
N LEU A 126 -11.33 0.17 -4.22
CA LEU A 126 -11.42 0.38 -2.77
C LEU A 126 -12.20 -0.76 -2.10
N GLY A 127 -11.58 -1.40 -1.11
CA GLY A 127 -12.13 -2.56 -0.40
C GLY A 127 -11.80 -3.91 -1.03
N GLN A 128 -11.03 -3.95 -2.12
CA GLN A 128 -10.36 -5.19 -2.56
C GLN A 128 -9.34 -5.64 -1.53
N ARG A 129 -9.12 -6.95 -1.46
CA ARG A 129 -8.12 -7.55 -0.59
C ARG A 129 -6.73 -7.40 -1.20
N VAL A 130 -5.71 -7.47 -0.36
CA VAL A 130 -4.31 -7.35 -0.80
C VAL A 130 -3.98 -8.39 -1.89
N TRP A 131 -4.46 -9.63 -1.77
CA TRP A 131 -4.24 -10.63 -2.79
C TRP A 131 -4.96 -10.31 -4.12
N GLU A 132 -6.14 -9.65 -4.05
CA GLU A 132 -6.88 -9.19 -5.24
C GLU A 132 -6.16 -8.01 -5.91
N ASP A 133 -5.62 -7.08 -5.10
CA ASP A 133 -4.79 -5.96 -5.58
C ASP A 133 -3.49 -6.48 -6.24
N ALA A 134 -2.93 -7.60 -5.75
CA ALA A 134 -1.78 -8.28 -6.35
C ALA A 134 -2.13 -9.11 -7.61
N GLY A 135 -3.34 -8.99 -8.15
CA GLY A 135 -3.77 -9.71 -9.35
C GLY A 135 -3.87 -11.23 -9.20
N GLN A 136 -3.90 -11.77 -7.98
CA GLN A 136 -3.99 -13.20 -7.75
C GLN A 136 -5.41 -13.70 -8.03
N SER A 137 -5.55 -14.92 -8.54
CA SER A 137 -6.84 -15.54 -8.84
C SER A 137 -7.52 -16.14 -7.60
N GLU A 138 -6.76 -16.41 -6.54
CA GLU A 138 -7.23 -16.96 -5.28
C GLU A 138 -6.37 -16.45 -4.12
N ASP A 139 -6.92 -16.49 -2.89
CA ASP A 139 -6.22 -16.07 -1.69
C ASP A 139 -5.10 -17.07 -1.35
N PRO A 140 -3.82 -16.66 -1.39
CA PRO A 140 -2.72 -17.54 -1.01
C PRO A 140 -2.71 -17.87 0.48
N GLY A 141 -3.48 -17.12 1.28
CA GLY A 141 -3.46 -17.19 2.74
C GLY A 141 -2.21 -16.55 3.36
N GLY A 142 -2.20 -16.49 4.71
CA GLY A 142 -1.05 -15.94 5.42
C GLY A 142 -0.86 -14.45 5.23
N TYR A 143 0.37 -14.04 4.94
CA TYR A 143 0.77 -12.64 4.81
C TYR A 143 1.35 -12.36 3.42
N LEU A 144 1.01 -11.20 2.88
CA LEU A 144 1.72 -10.55 1.78
C LEU A 144 2.43 -9.31 2.35
N PHE A 145 3.46 -8.85 1.66
CA PHE A 145 4.29 -7.76 2.16
C PHE A 145 4.07 -6.53 1.30
N ILE A 146 3.92 -5.39 1.96
CA ILE A 146 3.94 -4.09 1.28
C ILE A 146 5.38 -3.61 1.29
N GLY A 147 5.88 -3.23 0.14
CA GLY A 147 7.26 -2.77 -0.03
C GLY A 147 7.39 -1.66 -1.05
N LEU A 148 8.57 -1.07 -1.05
CA LEU A 148 9.03 -0.11 -2.04
C LEU A 148 10.01 -0.79 -2.98
N LEU A 149 9.95 -0.45 -4.26
CA LEU A 149 10.98 -0.72 -5.26
C LEU A 149 11.55 0.61 -5.75
N PHE A 150 12.86 0.77 -5.73
CA PHE A 150 13.51 1.95 -6.30
C PHE A 150 13.73 1.72 -7.81
N ASP A 151 13.05 2.48 -8.66
CA ASP A 151 13.28 2.45 -10.12
C ASP A 151 14.53 3.23 -10.49
N ALA A 152 14.75 4.35 -9.81
CA ALA A 152 15.94 5.16 -9.92
C ALA A 152 16.51 5.47 -8.55
N ALA A 153 17.85 5.45 -8.46
CA ALA A 153 18.56 5.54 -7.21
C ALA A 153 18.37 6.88 -6.49
N GLY A 154 18.27 6.81 -5.15
CA GLY A 154 18.57 7.92 -4.26
C GLY A 154 20.05 7.91 -3.88
N ASP A 155 20.52 8.97 -3.25
CA ASP A 155 21.93 9.12 -2.90
C ASP A 155 22.20 9.62 -1.48
N THR A 156 21.15 9.88 -0.72
CA THR A 156 21.24 10.47 0.62
C THR A 156 20.66 9.54 1.67
N ALA A 157 21.45 9.21 2.69
CA ALA A 157 20.99 8.41 3.82
C ALA A 157 19.98 9.19 4.67
N GLY A 158 18.96 8.48 5.18
CA GLY A 158 17.94 9.06 6.03
C GLY A 158 16.94 8.04 6.55
N ASP A 159 15.96 8.52 7.29
CA ASP A 159 14.91 7.68 7.84
C ASP A 159 13.67 7.68 6.93
N LEU A 160 13.08 6.51 6.75
CA LEU A 160 11.78 6.30 6.15
C LEU A 160 10.83 5.70 7.20
N SER A 161 9.72 6.37 7.45
CA SER A 161 8.64 5.90 8.30
C SER A 161 7.38 5.67 7.50
N PHE A 162 6.55 4.74 7.95
CA PHE A 162 5.29 4.44 7.27
C PHE A 162 4.15 4.20 8.27
N VAL A 163 2.95 4.44 7.81
CA VAL A 163 1.70 4.07 8.46
C VAL A 163 0.78 3.42 7.43
N ILE A 164 0.48 2.14 7.62
CA ILE A 164 -0.44 1.38 6.77
C ILE A 164 -1.69 1.07 7.58
N GLU A 165 -2.83 1.58 7.13
CA GLU A 165 -4.13 1.30 7.71
C GLU A 165 -4.86 0.26 6.86
N TYR A 166 -5.41 -0.75 7.50
CA TYR A 166 -6.11 -1.84 6.80
C TYR A 166 -7.26 -2.40 7.63
N VAL A 167 -8.17 -3.10 6.97
CA VAL A 167 -9.32 -3.78 7.59
C VAL A 167 -9.24 -5.26 7.26
N VAL A 168 -9.43 -6.10 8.26
CA VAL A 168 -9.54 -7.57 8.12
C VAL A 168 -10.99 -7.97 8.37
N ASN A 169 -11.47 -8.97 7.62
CA ASN A 169 -12.80 -9.58 7.83
C ASN A 169 -12.85 -10.39 9.12
#